data_f6ce3a094556830f015774ac1a2af213
#
_entry.id   f6ce3a094556830f015774ac1a2af213
#
_cell.length_a   1.000
_cell.length_b   1.000
_cell.length_c   1.000
_cell.angle_alpha   90.00
_cell.angle_beta   90.00
_cell.angle_gamma   90.00
#
_symmetry.space_group_name_H-M   'P 1'
#
loop_
_entity.id
_entity.type
_entity.pdbx_description
1 polymer ?
#
loop_
_entity_poly.entity_id
_entity_poly.type
_entity_poly.pdbx_seq_one_letter_code
_entity_poly.pdbx_strand_id
1 'polypeptide(L)'
;MIEELRDLLGKGKVSAMAEVLKEHGCDRWNFSHLPDVVVFAESREDVVAVMKFAYARDIPVTTRGAGVGYVGGCVPLHGGIALSVARMNRIMELAPDDGVVVTEPGVITGDLQDAVRELGWYYPPDPASLRECSIGGNLATNAGGPRCLKYGVTKNYVLGVEVVMADGEVLRVGGRCHKNKTGFDLLHLFVGSEGMLGVITETTLRIIPHPQDRAMLTATFANFTKAAGAVQAILNTGHLPSALEITDQFTLKAARAYLGADSLPEGDAHLIVEIDGRRKAIASELEELENLLSGVGALSIEAHGDEEACEKVWQLRRDFSYSLRATGLTKLNEDIVVPRSKLVELADFAAGLQEKTGIPVACFGHAGDGNIHTNLMVEDYDDPVIREKADGALDILFTWILESGGVITGEHGVGLAKKRWIKDALGKEGFEAHLKVKRVFDRKGVLNPGKFLDD
;
A
#
# COMPACT_ATOMS: atom_id res chain seq x y z
N MET A 1 -1.18 -15.74 -31.49
CA MET A 1 -0.84 -15.41 -30.08
C MET A 1 -1.30 -16.49 -29.10
N ILE A 2 -2.63 -16.72 -28.90
CA ILE A 2 -3.13 -17.65 -27.85
C ILE A 2 -2.61 -19.08 -28.05
N GLU A 3 -2.74 -19.63 -29.26
CA GLU A 3 -2.28 -21.00 -29.55
C GLU A 3 -0.75 -21.13 -29.44
N GLU A 4 0.01 -20.12 -29.91
CA GLU A 4 1.48 -20.11 -29.77
C GLU A 4 1.91 -20.09 -28.30
N LEU A 5 1.20 -19.33 -27.43
CA LEU A 5 1.46 -19.34 -25.99
C LEU A 5 1.09 -20.67 -25.34
N ARG A 6 0.00 -21.33 -25.82
CA ARG A 6 -0.39 -22.68 -25.37
C ARG A 6 0.64 -23.74 -25.75
N ASP A 7 1.19 -23.62 -26.95
CA ASP A 7 2.25 -24.54 -27.41
C ASP A 7 3.56 -24.31 -26.63
N LEU A 8 3.86 -23.04 -26.28
CA LEU A 8 5.06 -22.67 -25.54
C LEU A 8 5.02 -23.07 -24.06
N LEU A 9 3.88 -22.90 -23.39
CA LEU A 9 3.77 -22.98 -21.93
C LEU A 9 2.89 -24.16 -21.45
N GLY A 10 2.10 -24.73 -22.34
CA GLY A 10 1.06 -25.71 -22.01
C GLY A 10 -0.33 -25.07 -21.82
N LYS A 11 -1.36 -25.79 -22.22
CA LYS A 11 -2.77 -25.30 -22.25
C LYS A 11 -3.29 -24.89 -20.88
N GLY A 12 -2.84 -25.51 -19.80
CA GLY A 12 -3.28 -25.22 -18.43
C GLY A 12 -2.80 -23.87 -17.87
N LYS A 13 -1.83 -23.24 -18.52
CA LYS A 13 -1.26 -21.95 -18.12
C LYS A 13 -1.80 -20.76 -18.92
N VAL A 14 -2.59 -20.97 -19.96
CA VAL A 14 -3.05 -19.92 -20.89
C VAL A 14 -4.57 -19.92 -21.01
N SER A 15 -5.20 -18.83 -20.63
CA SER A 15 -6.65 -18.68 -20.66
C SER A 15 -7.08 -17.45 -21.48
N ALA A 16 -8.11 -17.64 -22.30
CA ALA A 16 -8.87 -16.59 -22.98
C ALA A 16 -10.37 -16.66 -22.64
N MET A 17 -10.71 -17.30 -21.51
CA MET A 17 -12.09 -17.37 -21.02
C MET A 17 -12.54 -15.99 -20.55
N ALA A 18 -13.73 -15.56 -20.96
CA ALA A 18 -14.25 -14.22 -20.69
C ALA A 18 -14.25 -13.86 -19.19
N GLU A 19 -14.59 -14.81 -18.32
CA GLU A 19 -14.58 -14.63 -16.87
C GLU A 19 -13.17 -14.36 -16.34
N VAL A 20 -12.17 -15.13 -16.83
CA VAL A 20 -10.77 -14.97 -16.44
C VAL A 20 -10.20 -13.66 -16.96
N LEU A 21 -10.51 -13.28 -18.20
CA LEU A 21 -10.10 -11.97 -18.74
C LEU A 21 -10.68 -10.83 -17.91
N LYS A 22 -11.97 -10.91 -17.54
CA LYS A 22 -12.61 -9.90 -16.69
C LYS A 22 -11.98 -9.78 -15.31
N GLU A 23 -11.71 -10.91 -14.65
CA GLU A 23 -11.03 -10.94 -13.35
C GLU A 23 -9.63 -10.32 -13.40
N HIS A 24 -8.89 -10.59 -14.47
CA HIS A 24 -7.52 -10.08 -14.64
C HIS A 24 -7.44 -8.73 -15.35
N GLY A 25 -8.57 -8.16 -15.73
CA GLY A 25 -8.70 -6.84 -16.34
C GLY A 25 -8.90 -5.69 -15.36
N CYS A 26 -8.94 -5.95 -14.04
CA CYS A 26 -9.21 -4.94 -13.00
C CYS A 26 -8.38 -5.19 -11.74
N ASP A 27 -8.31 -4.19 -10.89
CA ASP A 27 -7.96 -4.30 -9.47
C ASP A 27 -9.13 -3.81 -8.60
N ARG A 28 -8.91 -3.25 -7.43
CA ARG A 28 -9.96 -2.69 -6.56
C ARG A 28 -10.30 -1.22 -6.85
N TRP A 29 -9.63 -0.61 -7.81
CA TRP A 29 -9.99 0.71 -8.31
C TRP A 29 -11.13 0.65 -9.31
N ASN A 30 -11.84 1.75 -9.53
CA ASN A 30 -13.07 1.83 -10.34
C ASN A 30 -12.84 1.83 -11.86
N PHE A 31 -11.78 1.18 -12.34
CA PHE A 31 -11.45 1.10 -13.76
C PHE A 31 -11.05 -0.32 -14.15
N SER A 32 -11.45 -0.73 -15.35
CA SER A 32 -11.10 -2.04 -15.90
C SER A 32 -10.85 -1.97 -17.40
N HIS A 33 -9.94 -2.80 -17.88
CA HIS A 33 -9.69 -3.03 -19.30
C HIS A 33 -9.29 -4.49 -19.51
N LEU A 34 -9.87 -5.14 -20.52
CA LEU A 34 -9.62 -6.57 -20.72
C LEU A 34 -8.26 -6.82 -21.39
N PRO A 35 -7.46 -7.78 -20.92
CA PRO A 35 -6.32 -8.30 -21.67
C PRO A 35 -6.82 -9.16 -22.84
N ASP A 36 -5.97 -9.41 -23.84
CA ASP A 36 -6.25 -10.35 -24.90
C ASP A 36 -6.12 -11.81 -24.44
N VAL A 37 -5.26 -12.04 -23.45
CA VAL A 37 -4.97 -13.36 -22.86
C VAL A 37 -4.44 -13.22 -21.46
N VAL A 38 -4.74 -14.18 -20.59
CA VAL A 38 -4.13 -14.35 -19.28
C VAL A 38 -3.15 -15.54 -19.32
N VAL A 39 -1.94 -15.29 -18.82
CA VAL A 39 -0.93 -16.34 -18.62
C VAL A 39 -0.67 -16.50 -17.13
N PHE A 40 -0.79 -17.71 -16.61
CA PHE A 40 -0.47 -18.09 -15.23
C PHE A 40 0.93 -18.71 -15.21
N ALA A 41 1.94 -17.91 -14.85
CA ALA A 41 3.29 -18.41 -14.68
C ALA A 41 3.40 -19.25 -13.39
N GLU A 42 4.11 -20.37 -13.47
CA GLU A 42 4.38 -21.30 -12.37
C GLU A 42 5.89 -21.37 -12.06
N SER A 43 6.71 -20.76 -12.92
CA SER A 43 8.15 -20.74 -12.77
C SER A 43 8.77 -19.48 -13.43
N ARG A 44 10.02 -19.20 -13.07
CA ARG A 44 10.83 -18.18 -13.76
C ARG A 44 10.92 -18.44 -15.27
N GLU A 45 11.07 -19.70 -15.66
CA GLU A 45 11.19 -20.14 -17.07
C GLU A 45 9.93 -19.77 -17.85
N ASP A 46 8.75 -19.89 -17.27
CA ASP A 46 7.50 -19.44 -17.89
C ASP A 46 7.51 -17.93 -18.12
N VAL A 47 7.94 -17.15 -17.11
CA VAL A 47 8.05 -15.68 -17.22
C VAL A 47 9.03 -15.30 -18.31
N VAL A 48 10.22 -15.94 -18.36
CA VAL A 48 11.23 -15.74 -19.41
C VAL A 48 10.65 -16.03 -20.80
N ALA A 49 9.92 -17.13 -20.95
CA ALA A 49 9.32 -17.51 -22.23
C ALA A 49 8.27 -16.50 -22.69
N VAL A 50 7.40 -16.04 -21.78
CA VAL A 50 6.40 -15.00 -22.06
C VAL A 50 7.06 -13.69 -22.44
N MET A 51 8.06 -13.22 -21.69
CA MET A 51 8.72 -11.95 -21.98
C MET A 51 9.46 -11.97 -23.32
N LYS A 52 10.19 -13.04 -23.65
CA LYS A 52 10.82 -13.21 -24.97
C LYS A 52 9.78 -13.22 -26.10
N PHE A 53 8.68 -13.92 -25.89
CA PHE A 53 7.59 -13.98 -26.86
C PHE A 53 6.98 -12.61 -27.13
N ALA A 54 6.66 -11.88 -26.04
CA ALA A 54 6.05 -10.56 -26.09
C ALA A 54 6.99 -9.52 -26.69
N TYR A 55 8.25 -9.49 -26.22
CA TYR A 55 9.27 -8.55 -26.71
C TYR A 55 9.57 -8.69 -28.19
N ALA A 56 9.62 -9.94 -28.72
CA ALA A 56 9.86 -10.18 -30.14
C ALA A 56 8.71 -9.66 -31.03
N ARG A 57 7.52 -9.46 -30.47
CA ARG A 57 6.27 -9.11 -31.18
C ARG A 57 5.68 -7.76 -30.79
N ASP A 58 6.37 -7.01 -29.93
CA ASP A 58 5.92 -5.72 -29.38
C ASP A 58 4.53 -5.83 -28.69
N ILE A 59 4.28 -6.97 -28.00
CA ILE A 59 3.02 -7.23 -27.30
C ILE A 59 3.12 -6.68 -25.87
N PRO A 60 2.14 -5.84 -25.43
CA PRO A 60 2.07 -5.37 -24.04
C PRO A 60 1.97 -6.52 -23.03
N VAL A 61 2.70 -6.40 -21.92
CA VAL A 61 2.62 -7.33 -20.79
C VAL A 61 2.33 -6.56 -19.52
N THR A 62 1.22 -6.84 -18.89
CA THR A 62 0.87 -6.31 -17.57
C THR A 62 1.02 -7.42 -16.53
N THR A 63 1.98 -7.27 -15.62
CA THR A 63 2.20 -8.23 -14.54
C THR A 63 1.15 -8.04 -13.46
N ARG A 64 0.63 -9.18 -12.93
CA ARG A 64 -0.35 -9.21 -11.88
C ARG A 64 0.06 -10.17 -10.76
N GLY A 65 0.14 -9.66 -9.52
CA GLY A 65 0.17 -10.47 -8.31
C GLY A 65 -1.24 -10.86 -7.88
N ALA A 66 -1.65 -10.52 -6.67
CA ALA A 66 -2.99 -10.78 -6.17
C ALA A 66 -4.09 -9.86 -6.74
N GLY A 67 -3.72 -8.71 -7.31
CA GLY A 67 -4.67 -7.77 -7.94
C GLY A 67 -5.55 -7.00 -6.95
N VAL A 68 -5.09 -6.78 -5.73
CA VAL A 68 -5.82 -6.07 -4.67
C VAL A 68 -5.44 -4.58 -4.53
N GLY A 69 -4.72 -4.03 -5.51
CA GLY A 69 -4.33 -2.61 -5.55
C GLY A 69 -5.52 -1.67 -5.75
N TYR A 70 -5.29 -0.37 -5.52
CA TYR A 70 -6.32 0.68 -5.56
C TYR A 70 -6.04 1.77 -6.59
N VAL A 71 -5.11 1.55 -7.53
CA VAL A 71 -4.67 2.61 -8.47
C VAL A 71 -4.68 2.18 -9.94
N GLY A 72 -5.22 1.00 -10.26
CA GLY A 72 -5.19 0.47 -11.63
C GLY A 72 -3.79 0.00 -12.06
N GLY A 73 -2.90 -0.29 -11.11
CA GLY A 73 -1.50 -0.64 -11.38
C GLY A 73 -1.34 -1.92 -12.22
N CYS A 74 -2.22 -2.91 -12.05
CA CYS A 74 -2.21 -4.16 -12.82
C CYS A 74 -3.33 -4.26 -13.89
N VAL A 75 -3.98 -3.15 -14.25
CA VAL A 75 -4.97 -3.12 -15.33
C VAL A 75 -4.28 -3.07 -16.69
N PRO A 76 -4.54 -3.99 -17.63
CA PRO A 76 -3.85 -4.07 -18.93
C PRO A 76 -4.41 -3.06 -19.93
N LEU A 77 -4.14 -1.76 -19.73
CA LEU A 77 -4.73 -0.63 -20.48
C LEU A 77 -4.65 -0.77 -22.01
N HIS A 78 -3.63 -1.44 -22.53
CA HIS A 78 -3.42 -1.66 -23.96
C HIS A 78 -3.69 -3.11 -24.39
N GLY A 79 -4.51 -3.86 -23.64
CA GLY A 79 -4.72 -5.28 -23.93
C GLY A 79 -3.46 -6.12 -23.72
N GLY A 80 -3.11 -6.97 -24.67
CA GLY A 80 -1.94 -7.83 -24.61
C GLY A 80 -2.04 -8.94 -23.58
N ILE A 81 -0.95 -9.26 -22.91
CA ILE A 81 -0.84 -10.38 -21.97
C ILE A 81 -0.97 -9.87 -20.54
N ALA A 82 -1.98 -10.33 -19.80
CA ALA A 82 -1.97 -10.25 -18.35
C ALA A 82 -1.17 -11.44 -17.79
N LEU A 83 0.03 -11.16 -17.28
CA LEU A 83 0.93 -12.17 -16.73
C LEU A 83 0.73 -12.31 -15.22
N SER A 84 0.00 -13.32 -14.80
CA SER A 84 -0.23 -13.64 -13.41
C SER A 84 0.92 -14.45 -12.82
N VAL A 85 1.51 -13.95 -11.74
CA VAL A 85 2.52 -14.67 -10.95
C VAL A 85 1.93 -15.31 -9.67
N ALA A 86 0.61 -15.33 -9.54
CA ALA A 86 -0.06 -15.83 -8.34
C ALA A 86 0.21 -17.32 -8.05
N ARG A 87 0.54 -18.13 -9.09
CA ARG A 87 0.91 -19.54 -8.92
C ARG A 87 2.37 -19.77 -8.53
N MET A 88 3.20 -18.73 -8.55
CA MET A 88 4.57 -18.73 -8.01
C MET A 88 4.50 -18.34 -6.53
N ASN A 89 4.05 -19.26 -5.68
CA ASN A 89 3.63 -18.94 -4.30
C ASN A 89 4.35 -19.79 -3.22
N ARG A 90 5.57 -20.22 -3.51
CA ARG A 90 6.36 -21.01 -2.56
C ARG A 90 7.21 -20.11 -1.67
N ILE A 91 7.21 -20.39 -0.37
CA ILE A 91 8.30 -20.00 0.53
C ILE A 91 9.44 -20.97 0.27
N MET A 92 10.47 -20.51 -0.42
CA MET A 92 11.55 -21.36 -0.91
C MET A 92 12.54 -21.71 0.18
N GLU A 93 12.79 -20.78 1.09
CA GLU A 93 13.73 -20.97 2.19
C GLU A 93 13.36 -20.10 3.39
N LEU A 94 13.44 -20.67 4.59
CA LEU A 94 13.39 -19.98 5.87
C LEU A 94 14.76 -20.14 6.53
N ALA A 95 15.52 -19.06 6.66
CA ALA A 95 16.87 -19.05 7.21
C ALA A 95 17.00 -18.05 8.38
N PRO A 96 16.45 -18.39 9.55
CA PRO A 96 16.46 -17.52 10.73
C PRO A 96 17.87 -17.17 11.20
N ASP A 97 18.84 -18.07 11.05
CA ASP A 97 20.23 -17.81 11.43
C ASP A 97 20.88 -16.67 10.62
N ASP A 98 20.45 -16.49 9.37
CA ASP A 98 20.85 -15.37 8.53
C ASP A 98 19.90 -14.16 8.68
N GLY A 99 18.75 -14.31 9.37
CA GLY A 99 17.71 -13.31 9.46
C GLY A 99 17.05 -13.03 8.11
N VAL A 100 16.87 -14.07 7.27
CA VAL A 100 16.31 -13.95 5.93
C VAL A 100 15.28 -15.03 5.61
N VAL A 101 14.41 -14.72 4.65
CA VAL A 101 13.51 -15.65 3.98
C VAL A 101 13.59 -15.43 2.47
N VAL A 102 13.52 -16.51 1.70
CA VAL A 102 13.47 -16.46 0.23
C VAL A 102 12.09 -16.91 -0.23
N THR A 103 11.42 -16.10 -1.04
CA THR A 103 10.06 -16.38 -1.51
C THR A 103 9.89 -16.13 -3.00
N GLU A 104 8.91 -16.80 -3.58
CA GLU A 104 8.33 -16.44 -4.86
C GLU A 104 7.35 -15.25 -4.70
N PRO A 105 7.07 -14.48 -5.79
CA PRO A 105 6.29 -13.26 -5.72
C PRO A 105 4.81 -13.44 -5.40
N GLY A 106 4.24 -14.62 -5.64
CA GLY A 106 2.83 -14.95 -5.39
C GLY A 106 2.52 -15.34 -3.95
N VAL A 107 3.53 -15.47 -3.07
CA VAL A 107 3.31 -15.75 -1.64
C VAL A 107 2.45 -14.65 -1.02
N ILE A 108 1.41 -15.04 -0.28
CA ILE A 108 0.56 -14.08 0.45
C ILE A 108 1.33 -13.56 1.67
N THR A 109 1.25 -12.26 1.88
CA THR A 109 2.01 -11.58 2.95
C THR A 109 1.69 -12.14 4.33
N GLY A 110 0.42 -12.39 4.62
CA GLY A 110 -0.01 -12.97 5.89
C GLY A 110 0.50 -14.40 6.11
N ASP A 111 0.55 -15.20 5.04
CA ASP A 111 1.08 -16.58 5.13
C ASP A 111 2.59 -16.57 5.42
N LEU A 112 3.32 -15.61 4.83
CA LEU A 112 4.72 -15.40 5.15
C LEU A 112 4.91 -14.99 6.62
N GLN A 113 4.10 -14.03 7.11
CA GLN A 113 4.15 -13.59 8.49
C GLN A 113 3.88 -14.72 9.47
N ASP A 114 2.89 -15.57 9.19
CA ASP A 114 2.57 -16.73 10.02
C ASP A 114 3.73 -17.74 10.03
N ALA A 115 4.30 -18.06 8.87
CA ALA A 115 5.43 -19.00 8.76
C ALA A 115 6.68 -18.53 9.53
N VAL A 116 7.03 -17.25 9.47
CA VAL A 116 8.19 -16.73 10.21
C VAL A 116 7.91 -16.59 11.71
N ARG A 117 6.65 -16.31 12.10
CA ARG A 117 6.21 -16.23 13.50
C ARG A 117 6.37 -17.57 14.23
N GLU A 118 6.07 -18.68 13.58
CA GLU A 118 6.28 -20.03 14.14
C GLU A 118 7.75 -20.28 14.56
N LEU A 119 8.69 -19.57 13.92
CA LEU A 119 10.11 -19.63 14.23
C LEU A 119 10.56 -18.56 15.25
N GLY A 120 9.65 -17.75 15.80
CA GLY A 120 9.96 -16.64 16.69
C GLY A 120 10.50 -15.40 15.98
N TRP A 121 10.27 -15.30 14.66
CA TRP A 121 10.69 -14.17 13.81
C TRP A 121 9.50 -13.34 13.34
N TYR A 122 9.78 -12.17 12.80
CA TYR A 122 8.79 -11.20 12.36
C TYR A 122 9.16 -10.60 11.00
N TYR A 123 8.18 -10.58 10.10
CA TYR A 123 8.22 -9.80 8.86
C TYR A 123 7.27 -8.61 9.02
N PRO A 124 7.79 -7.39 9.27
CA PRO A 124 6.98 -6.26 9.71
C PRO A 124 6.03 -5.63 8.70
N PRO A 125 6.31 -5.58 7.37
CA PRO A 125 5.36 -4.95 6.44
C PRO A 125 3.96 -5.58 6.54
N ASP A 126 2.95 -4.74 6.82
CA ASP A 126 1.60 -5.19 7.16
C ASP A 126 0.50 -4.36 6.47
N PRO A 127 0.46 -4.30 5.14
CA PRO A 127 -0.62 -3.61 4.46
C PRO A 127 -1.98 -4.12 4.93
N ALA A 128 -3.01 -3.26 4.94
CA ALA A 128 -4.34 -3.61 5.42
C ALA A 128 -4.93 -4.87 4.73
N SER A 129 -4.46 -5.15 3.50
CA SER A 129 -4.82 -6.35 2.71
C SER A 129 -3.88 -7.55 2.94
N LEU A 130 -3.13 -7.61 4.03
CA LEU A 130 -2.07 -8.61 4.26
C LEU A 130 -2.50 -10.08 4.05
N ARG A 131 -3.77 -10.40 4.27
CA ARG A 131 -4.33 -11.76 4.05
C ARG A 131 -4.68 -12.06 2.59
N GLU A 132 -4.55 -11.08 1.70
CA GLU A 132 -4.91 -11.19 0.29
C GLU A 132 -3.78 -10.74 -0.65
N CYS A 133 -2.98 -9.75 -0.25
CA CYS A 133 -1.90 -9.23 -1.09
C CYS A 133 -0.70 -10.17 -1.14
N SER A 134 0.00 -10.13 -2.28
CA SER A 134 1.19 -10.95 -2.52
C SER A 134 2.48 -10.15 -2.31
N ILE A 135 3.56 -10.85 -1.96
CA ILE A 135 4.89 -10.27 -1.77
C ILE A 135 5.34 -9.51 -3.03
N GLY A 136 5.17 -10.07 -4.23
CA GLY A 136 5.52 -9.37 -5.48
C GLY A 136 4.69 -8.09 -5.72
N GLY A 137 3.40 -8.10 -5.31
CA GLY A 137 2.56 -6.91 -5.33
C GLY A 137 3.06 -5.84 -4.35
N ASN A 138 3.43 -6.25 -3.13
CA ASN A 138 3.98 -5.33 -2.13
C ASN A 138 5.32 -4.72 -2.58
N LEU A 139 6.18 -5.49 -3.25
CA LEU A 139 7.41 -4.95 -3.83
C LEU A 139 7.08 -3.96 -4.95
N ALA A 140 6.13 -4.30 -5.82
CA ALA A 140 5.78 -3.46 -6.98
C ALA A 140 5.29 -2.07 -6.57
N THR A 141 4.57 -1.94 -5.46
CA THR A 141 4.06 -0.65 -4.95
C THR A 141 4.91 -0.08 -3.80
N ASN A 142 5.92 -0.81 -3.30
CA ASN A 142 6.59 -0.50 -2.05
C ASN A 142 5.59 -0.36 -0.90
N ALA A 143 4.70 -1.32 -0.77
CA ALA A 143 3.56 -1.26 0.14
C ALA A 143 3.95 -0.91 1.58
N GLY A 144 3.13 -0.08 2.19
CA GLY A 144 3.20 0.32 3.59
C GLY A 144 2.19 -0.42 4.46
N GLY A 145 1.78 0.24 5.55
CA GLY A 145 0.82 -0.26 6.53
C GLY A 145 0.94 0.49 7.85
N PRO A 146 0.10 0.18 8.84
CA PRO A 146 0.02 0.95 10.08
C PRO A 146 1.31 0.94 10.93
N ARG A 147 2.17 -0.08 10.76
CA ARG A 147 3.42 -0.21 11.54
C ARG A 147 4.64 0.41 10.87
N CYS A 148 4.45 1.16 9.76
CA CYS A 148 5.55 1.82 9.05
C CYS A 148 6.27 2.87 9.89
N LEU A 149 5.59 3.50 10.83
CA LEU A 149 6.20 4.47 11.76
C LEU A 149 7.46 3.91 12.44
N LYS A 150 7.40 2.69 12.95
CA LYS A 150 8.50 2.04 13.67
C LYS A 150 9.37 1.18 12.75
N TYR A 151 8.74 0.45 11.85
CA TYR A 151 9.40 -0.60 11.10
C TYR A 151 9.75 -0.22 9.66
N GLY A 152 9.14 0.83 9.12
CA GLY A 152 9.33 1.20 7.72
C GLY A 152 8.45 0.38 6.78
N VAL A 153 8.66 0.60 5.49
CA VAL A 153 7.88 0.01 4.39
C VAL A 153 8.55 -1.25 3.82
N THR A 154 7.93 -1.90 2.85
CA THR A 154 8.44 -3.10 2.17
C THR A 154 9.90 -2.97 1.74
N LYS A 155 10.30 -1.84 1.15
CA LYS A 155 11.67 -1.53 0.71
C LYS A 155 12.73 -1.78 1.78
N ASN A 156 12.43 -1.51 3.05
CA ASN A 156 13.36 -1.66 4.18
C ASN A 156 13.69 -3.12 4.49
N TYR A 157 12.93 -4.06 3.93
CA TYR A 157 13.06 -5.49 4.17
C TYR A 157 13.52 -6.28 2.95
N VAL A 158 13.65 -5.66 1.78
CA VAL A 158 14.14 -6.33 0.58
C VAL A 158 15.65 -6.30 0.56
N LEU A 159 16.28 -7.48 0.57
CA LEU A 159 17.73 -7.65 0.50
C LEU A 159 18.20 -8.06 -0.90
N GLY A 160 17.36 -8.73 -1.67
CA GLY A 160 17.65 -9.15 -3.03
C GLY A 160 16.41 -9.50 -3.82
N VAL A 161 16.50 -9.38 -5.15
CA VAL A 161 15.47 -9.82 -6.08
C VAL A 161 16.09 -10.48 -7.30
N GLU A 162 15.36 -11.46 -7.86
CA GLU A 162 15.53 -11.92 -9.22
C GLU A 162 14.42 -11.31 -10.08
N VAL A 163 14.78 -10.74 -11.20
CA VAL A 163 13.87 -10.03 -12.10
C VAL A 163 14.06 -10.52 -13.51
N VAL A 164 12.98 -10.83 -14.21
CA VAL A 164 13.00 -11.04 -15.67
C VAL A 164 12.76 -9.70 -16.36
N MET A 165 13.72 -9.30 -17.19
CA MET A 165 13.71 -8.05 -17.91
C MET A 165 12.74 -8.09 -19.12
N ALA A 166 12.49 -6.93 -19.75
CA ALA A 166 11.60 -6.83 -20.89
C ALA A 166 11.93 -7.79 -22.03
N ASP A 167 13.23 -8.00 -22.32
CA ASP A 167 13.74 -8.90 -23.35
C ASP A 167 13.84 -10.39 -22.93
N GLY A 168 13.47 -10.69 -21.70
CA GLY A 168 13.52 -12.02 -21.11
C GLY A 168 14.89 -12.40 -20.53
N GLU A 169 15.85 -11.47 -20.44
CA GLU A 169 17.06 -11.71 -19.65
C GLU A 169 16.76 -11.71 -18.16
N VAL A 170 17.52 -12.51 -17.40
CA VAL A 170 17.35 -12.61 -15.94
C VAL A 170 18.44 -11.79 -15.25
N LEU A 171 18.01 -10.86 -14.41
CA LEU A 171 18.90 -10.04 -13.60
C LEU A 171 18.70 -10.40 -12.12
N ARG A 172 19.82 -10.62 -11.41
CA ARG A 172 19.83 -10.73 -9.95
C ARG A 172 20.55 -9.55 -9.34
N VAL A 173 19.91 -8.88 -8.38
CA VAL A 173 20.47 -7.75 -7.65
C VAL A 173 20.25 -7.91 -6.16
N GLY A 174 21.21 -7.44 -5.37
CA GLY A 174 21.21 -7.68 -3.92
C GLY A 174 21.69 -9.08 -3.56
N GLY A 175 21.10 -9.69 -2.55
CA GLY A 175 21.44 -11.04 -2.05
C GLY A 175 21.09 -11.21 -0.59
N ARG A 176 21.77 -12.14 0.12
CA ARG A 176 21.44 -12.52 1.52
C ARG A 176 22.07 -11.60 2.59
N CYS A 177 23.05 -10.80 2.20
CA CYS A 177 23.80 -9.98 3.15
C CYS A 177 23.02 -8.72 3.51
N HIS A 178 22.93 -8.42 4.81
CA HIS A 178 22.29 -7.20 5.34
C HIS A 178 23.02 -5.90 4.95
N LYS A 179 24.26 -6.00 4.45
CA LYS A 179 25.02 -4.88 3.89
C LYS A 179 25.56 -5.27 2.53
N ASN A 180 25.30 -4.44 1.53
CA ASN A 180 25.90 -4.56 0.20
C ASN A 180 26.19 -3.15 -0.33
N LYS A 181 27.46 -2.88 -0.70
CA LYS A 181 27.92 -1.61 -1.27
C LYS A 181 28.58 -1.81 -2.64
N THR A 182 28.32 -2.96 -3.28
CA THR A 182 28.88 -3.31 -4.58
C THR A 182 28.05 -2.70 -5.71
N GLY A 183 28.58 -1.67 -6.33
CA GLY A 183 27.93 -0.99 -7.46
C GLY A 183 26.82 -0.02 -7.07
N PHE A 184 26.00 0.35 -8.04
CA PHE A 184 24.82 1.17 -7.82
C PHE A 184 23.70 0.36 -7.12
N ASP A 185 22.82 1.06 -6.41
CA ASP A 185 21.65 0.46 -5.79
C ASP A 185 20.56 0.18 -6.84
N LEU A 186 20.76 -0.85 -7.65
CA LEU A 186 19.78 -1.29 -8.62
C LEU A 186 18.59 -2.02 -7.96
N LEU A 187 18.80 -2.62 -6.79
CA LEU A 187 17.76 -3.33 -6.05
C LEU A 187 16.53 -2.46 -5.85
N HIS A 188 16.72 -1.27 -5.32
CA HIS A 188 15.63 -0.38 -4.99
C HIS A 188 15.03 0.37 -6.20
N LEU A 189 15.55 0.17 -7.42
CA LEU A 189 14.86 0.60 -8.62
C LEU A 189 13.65 -0.28 -8.95
N PHE A 190 13.68 -1.57 -8.58
CA PHE A 190 12.58 -2.49 -8.82
C PHE A 190 11.48 -2.40 -7.77
N VAL A 191 11.82 -1.98 -6.54
CA VAL A 191 10.84 -1.78 -5.46
C VAL A 191 10.12 -0.45 -5.67
N GLY A 192 8.79 -0.49 -5.84
CA GLY A 192 7.97 0.68 -6.19
C GLY A 192 7.95 0.98 -7.70
N SER A 193 8.42 0.05 -8.54
CA SER A 193 8.42 0.23 -10.01
C SER A 193 7.08 -0.10 -10.69
N GLU A 194 6.09 -0.57 -9.96
CA GLU A 194 4.75 -0.95 -10.44
C GLU A 194 4.79 -1.85 -11.69
N GLY A 195 5.76 -2.78 -11.76
CA GLY A 195 5.91 -3.71 -12.87
C GLY A 195 6.41 -3.10 -14.18
N MET A 196 6.86 -1.84 -14.18
CA MET A 196 7.31 -1.16 -15.39
C MET A 196 8.79 -1.42 -15.73
N LEU A 197 9.59 -1.93 -14.81
CA LEU A 197 11.03 -2.14 -15.02
C LEU A 197 11.40 -3.62 -15.20
N GLY A 198 10.52 -4.55 -14.81
CA GLY A 198 10.73 -5.98 -14.92
C GLY A 198 9.70 -6.78 -14.16
N VAL A 199 9.73 -8.10 -14.29
CA VAL A 199 8.86 -9.05 -13.60
C VAL A 199 9.66 -9.75 -12.51
N ILE A 200 9.31 -9.50 -11.24
CA ILE A 200 9.96 -10.13 -10.08
C ILE A 200 9.58 -11.61 -10.03
N THR A 201 10.56 -12.49 -9.90
CA THR A 201 10.37 -13.95 -9.86
C THR A 201 10.86 -14.59 -8.56
N GLU A 202 11.76 -13.94 -7.82
CA GLU A 202 12.24 -14.37 -6.51
C GLU A 202 12.58 -13.15 -5.66
N THR A 203 12.36 -13.24 -4.36
CA THR A 203 12.74 -12.19 -3.41
C THR A 203 13.47 -12.79 -2.22
N THR A 204 14.53 -12.11 -1.77
CA THR A 204 15.18 -12.34 -0.49
C THR A 204 14.78 -11.22 0.46
N LEU A 205 14.06 -11.57 1.53
CA LEU A 205 13.51 -10.62 2.48
C LEU A 205 14.19 -10.76 3.84
N ARG A 206 14.41 -9.63 4.48
CA ARG A 206 14.89 -9.56 5.86
C ARG A 206 13.74 -9.89 6.81
N ILE A 207 14.04 -10.68 7.84
CA ILE A 207 13.20 -10.88 9.01
C ILE A 207 13.93 -10.40 10.25
N ILE A 208 13.20 -10.04 11.31
CA ILE A 208 13.72 -9.58 12.58
C ILE A 208 13.15 -10.42 13.72
N PRO A 209 13.78 -10.44 14.91
CA PRO A 209 13.19 -11.11 16.07
C PRO A 209 11.78 -10.57 16.38
N HIS A 210 10.86 -11.47 16.70
CA HIS A 210 9.49 -11.07 17.05
C HIS A 210 9.50 -10.26 18.38
N PRO A 211 8.76 -9.12 18.45
CA PRO A 211 8.56 -8.40 19.71
C PRO A 211 8.01 -9.32 20.81
N GLN A 212 8.49 -9.16 22.05
CA GLN A 212 8.10 -10.03 23.16
C GLN A 212 6.65 -9.82 23.61
N ASP A 213 6.17 -8.58 23.43
CA ASP A 213 4.85 -8.17 23.89
C ASP A 213 4.38 -6.94 23.11
N ARG A 214 3.07 -6.67 23.15
CA ARG A 214 2.47 -5.44 22.62
C ARG A 214 1.33 -4.98 23.55
N ALA A 215 1.03 -3.69 23.49
CA ALA A 215 -0.14 -3.10 24.13
C ALA A 215 -0.63 -1.89 23.34
N MET A 216 -1.85 -1.48 23.57
CA MET A 216 -2.47 -0.37 22.88
C MET A 216 -3.14 0.60 23.84
N LEU A 217 -3.17 1.88 23.45
CA LEU A 217 -4.07 2.88 23.99
C LEU A 217 -5.03 3.32 22.89
N THR A 218 -6.28 3.48 23.25
CA THR A 218 -7.25 4.22 22.45
C THR A 218 -7.65 5.49 23.17
N ALA A 219 -7.82 6.58 22.44
CA ALA A 219 -8.24 7.86 23.02
C ALA A 219 -9.20 8.59 22.10
N THR A 220 -10.16 9.32 22.67
CA THR A 220 -11.07 10.18 21.92
C THR A 220 -10.81 11.65 22.19
N PHE A 221 -11.12 12.48 21.21
CA PHE A 221 -10.90 13.93 21.24
C PHE A 221 -12.12 14.68 20.73
N ALA A 222 -12.22 15.97 21.12
CA ALA A 222 -13.31 16.85 20.73
C ALA A 222 -13.35 17.18 19.22
N ASN A 223 -12.24 17.03 18.51
CA ASN A 223 -12.14 17.21 17.06
C ASN A 223 -10.82 16.65 16.51
N PHE A 224 -10.74 16.58 15.17
CA PHE A 224 -9.59 16.02 14.47
C PHE A 224 -8.29 16.81 14.69
N THR A 225 -8.37 18.16 14.75
CA THR A 225 -7.22 19.03 15.03
C THR A 225 -6.59 18.74 16.40
N LYS A 226 -7.41 18.49 17.43
CA LYS A 226 -6.92 18.09 18.76
C LYS A 226 -6.22 16.73 18.75
N ALA A 227 -6.79 15.75 18.06
CA ALA A 227 -6.18 14.44 17.90
C ALA A 227 -4.85 14.53 17.12
N ALA A 228 -4.78 15.32 16.05
CA ALA A 228 -3.55 15.59 15.30
C ALA A 228 -2.48 16.27 16.17
N GLY A 229 -2.87 17.17 17.04
CA GLY A 229 -1.97 17.78 18.05
C GLY A 229 -1.44 16.75 19.06
N ALA A 230 -2.26 15.78 19.47
CA ALA A 230 -1.83 14.70 20.36
C ALA A 230 -0.81 13.78 19.68
N VAL A 231 -0.98 13.46 18.37
CA VAL A 231 0.02 12.75 17.58
C VAL A 231 1.37 13.43 17.60
N GLN A 232 1.40 14.76 17.37
CA GLN A 232 2.64 15.56 17.44
C GLN A 232 3.25 15.54 18.84
N ALA A 233 2.42 15.62 19.88
CA ALA A 233 2.89 15.57 21.26
C ALA A 233 3.56 14.21 21.56
N ILE A 234 2.97 13.09 21.17
CA ILE A 234 3.56 11.75 21.32
C ILE A 234 4.92 11.68 20.63
N LEU A 235 5.00 12.07 19.36
CA LEU A 235 6.24 11.99 18.58
C LEU A 235 7.35 12.86 19.11
N ASN A 236 7.03 13.95 19.84
CA ASN A 236 7.99 14.87 20.43
C ASN A 236 8.55 14.39 21.79
N THR A 237 7.99 13.37 22.40
CA THR A 237 8.46 12.83 23.70
C THR A 237 9.61 11.84 23.56
N GLY A 238 9.93 11.38 22.34
CA GLY A 238 10.93 10.35 22.08
C GLY A 238 10.38 8.94 22.10
N HIS A 239 9.09 8.73 22.38
CA HIS A 239 8.42 7.45 22.16
C HIS A 239 8.34 7.13 20.67
N LEU A 240 8.50 5.86 20.34
CA LEU A 240 8.34 5.35 18.97
C LEU A 240 7.30 4.24 18.96
N PRO A 241 6.01 4.59 18.92
CA PRO A 241 4.93 3.61 18.78
C PRO A 241 5.12 2.72 17.55
N SER A 242 4.69 1.46 17.63
CA SER A 242 4.65 0.59 16.44
C SER A 242 3.61 1.05 15.46
N ALA A 243 2.46 1.57 15.94
CA ALA A 243 1.46 2.22 15.11
C ALA A 243 0.85 3.43 15.82
N LEU A 244 0.43 4.42 15.05
CA LEU A 244 -0.24 5.63 15.54
C LEU A 244 -1.28 6.07 14.51
N GLU A 245 -2.54 5.68 14.78
CA GLU A 245 -3.67 5.81 13.86
C GLU A 245 -4.62 6.91 14.31
N ILE A 246 -5.12 7.71 13.37
CA ILE A 246 -6.10 8.77 13.63
C ILE A 246 -7.36 8.57 12.79
N THR A 247 -8.50 9.00 13.31
CA THR A 247 -9.80 8.90 12.62
C THR A 247 -10.65 10.13 12.93
N ASP A 248 -11.34 10.67 11.92
CA ASP A 248 -12.16 11.86 12.00
C ASP A 248 -13.63 11.59 12.37
N GLN A 249 -14.38 12.68 12.58
CA GLN A 249 -15.79 12.65 12.95
C GLN A 249 -16.67 11.95 11.92
N PHE A 250 -16.45 12.19 10.61
CA PHE A 250 -17.28 11.59 9.58
C PHE A 250 -17.15 10.06 9.59
N THR A 251 -15.91 9.58 9.66
CA THR A 251 -15.62 8.14 9.75
C THR A 251 -16.18 7.52 11.03
N LEU A 252 -16.06 8.20 12.19
CA LEU A 252 -16.62 7.72 13.45
C LEU A 252 -18.15 7.65 13.43
N LYS A 253 -18.83 8.63 12.82
CA LYS A 253 -20.30 8.60 12.65
C LYS A 253 -20.72 7.43 11.76
N ALA A 254 -20.02 7.21 10.65
CA ALA A 254 -20.26 6.06 9.77
C ALA A 254 -20.02 4.72 10.51
N ALA A 255 -18.97 4.65 11.33
CA ALA A 255 -18.65 3.45 12.10
C ALA A 255 -19.73 3.15 13.17
N ARG A 256 -20.18 4.16 13.93
CA ARG A 256 -21.27 3.99 14.88
C ARG A 256 -22.60 3.58 14.23
N ALA A 257 -22.88 4.11 13.04
CA ALA A 257 -24.07 3.71 12.27
C ALA A 257 -23.98 2.25 11.78
N TYR A 258 -22.79 1.79 11.41
CA TYR A 258 -22.57 0.45 10.85
C TYR A 258 -22.42 -0.64 11.94
N LEU A 259 -21.65 -0.35 13.01
CA LEU A 259 -21.30 -1.30 14.06
C LEU A 259 -22.23 -1.23 15.28
N GLY A 260 -23.01 -0.15 15.43
CA GLY A 260 -23.84 0.17 16.58
C GLY A 260 -23.35 1.41 17.34
N ALA A 261 -24.28 2.12 17.98
CA ALA A 261 -23.99 3.40 18.65
C ALA A 261 -22.93 3.29 19.75
N ASP A 262 -22.93 2.17 20.46
CA ASP A 262 -22.03 1.92 21.59
C ASP A 262 -20.68 1.29 21.20
N SER A 263 -20.41 1.15 19.89
CA SER A 263 -19.18 0.51 19.39
C SER A 263 -17.91 1.33 19.63
N LEU A 264 -18.06 2.63 19.88
CA LEU A 264 -16.98 3.59 20.08
C LEU A 264 -17.35 4.58 21.18
N PRO A 265 -16.40 4.98 22.05
CA PRO A 265 -16.62 6.05 23.03
C PRO A 265 -17.05 7.36 22.36
N GLU A 266 -17.65 8.28 23.14
CA GLU A 266 -18.01 9.62 22.65
C GLU A 266 -16.77 10.41 22.26
N GLY A 267 -16.90 11.22 21.20
CA GLY A 267 -15.87 12.08 20.66
C GLY A 267 -15.99 12.22 19.14
N ASP A 268 -15.37 13.26 18.63
CA ASP A 268 -15.38 13.61 17.20
C ASP A 268 -14.05 13.25 16.49
N ALA A 269 -13.07 12.74 17.22
CA ALA A 269 -11.87 12.11 16.66
C ALA A 269 -11.40 10.98 17.58
N HIS A 270 -10.76 10.00 16.99
CA HIS A 270 -10.24 8.81 17.68
C HIS A 270 -8.77 8.59 17.33
N LEU A 271 -7.99 8.22 18.32
CA LEU A 271 -6.57 7.91 18.23
C LEU A 271 -6.32 6.49 18.73
N ILE A 272 -5.51 5.73 17.99
CA ILE A 272 -4.99 4.42 18.39
C ILE A 272 -3.48 4.52 18.46
N VAL A 273 -2.90 4.11 19.58
CA VAL A 273 -1.45 4.04 19.80
C VAL A 273 -1.09 2.61 20.11
N GLU A 274 -0.33 1.95 19.25
CA GLU A 274 0.24 0.63 19.55
C GLU A 274 1.71 0.78 19.91
N ILE A 275 2.11 0.14 20.99
CA ILE A 275 3.52 -0.02 21.38
C ILE A 275 3.85 -1.50 21.44
N ASP A 276 5.06 -1.85 21.03
CA ASP A 276 5.57 -3.21 21.09
C ASP A 276 7.06 -3.23 21.45
N GLY A 277 7.50 -4.32 22.03
CA GLY A 277 8.89 -4.47 22.43
C GLY A 277 9.12 -5.44 23.57
N ARG A 278 9.97 -5.06 24.52
CA ARG A 278 10.25 -5.86 25.70
C ARG A 278 9.14 -5.68 26.73
N ARG A 279 8.57 -6.78 27.22
CA ARG A 279 7.48 -6.80 28.19
C ARG A 279 7.63 -5.82 29.36
N LYS A 280 8.87 -5.72 29.92
CA LYS A 280 9.13 -4.84 31.07
C LYS A 280 9.07 -3.34 30.73
N ALA A 281 9.31 -2.95 29.48
CA ALA A 281 9.27 -1.55 29.05
C ALA A 281 7.86 -1.08 28.76
N ILE A 282 7.00 -1.94 28.23
CA ILE A 282 5.65 -1.60 27.77
C ILE A 282 4.78 -0.98 28.86
N ALA A 283 4.83 -1.51 30.10
CA ALA A 283 4.00 -0.98 31.18
C ALA A 283 4.35 0.49 31.52
N SER A 284 5.66 0.84 31.53
CA SER A 284 6.10 2.22 31.79
C SER A 284 5.73 3.14 30.62
N GLU A 285 5.92 2.68 29.38
CA GLU A 285 5.57 3.46 28.19
C GLU A 285 4.08 3.72 28.09
N LEU A 286 3.23 2.74 28.47
CA LEU A 286 1.77 2.93 28.53
C LEU A 286 1.39 4.03 29.52
N GLU A 287 1.92 3.97 30.74
CA GLU A 287 1.64 4.97 31.78
C GLU A 287 2.07 6.38 31.36
N GLU A 288 3.25 6.50 30.75
CA GLU A 288 3.76 7.77 30.25
C GLU A 288 2.88 8.36 29.13
N LEU A 289 2.45 7.51 28.18
CA LEU A 289 1.57 7.90 27.08
C LEU A 289 0.15 8.22 27.55
N GLU A 290 -0.38 7.49 28.54
CA GLU A 290 -1.69 7.78 29.14
C GLU A 290 -1.69 9.15 29.83
N ASN A 291 -0.65 9.45 30.61
CA ASN A 291 -0.46 10.75 31.26
C ASN A 291 -0.34 11.87 30.23
N LEU A 292 0.42 11.66 29.13
CA LEU A 292 0.55 12.60 28.06
C LEU A 292 -0.79 12.89 27.38
N LEU A 293 -1.54 11.84 26.99
CA LEU A 293 -2.82 11.97 26.32
C LEU A 293 -3.84 12.71 27.19
N SER A 294 -3.86 12.42 28.51
CA SER A 294 -4.67 13.16 29.49
C SER A 294 -4.28 14.64 29.51
N GLY A 295 -2.97 14.95 29.51
CA GLY A 295 -2.44 16.31 29.54
C GLY A 295 -2.75 17.13 28.28
N VAL A 296 -2.92 16.50 27.12
CA VAL A 296 -3.27 17.16 25.84
C VAL A 296 -4.76 17.20 25.54
N GLY A 297 -5.60 16.78 26.49
CA GLY A 297 -7.05 16.97 26.47
C GLY A 297 -7.82 15.85 25.77
N ALA A 298 -7.38 14.59 25.91
CA ALA A 298 -8.19 13.42 25.58
C ALA A 298 -9.46 13.41 26.43
N LEU A 299 -10.60 13.08 25.81
CA LEU A 299 -11.91 12.97 26.47
C LEU A 299 -12.07 11.63 27.18
N SER A 300 -11.52 10.56 26.59
CA SER A 300 -11.44 9.22 27.17
C SER A 300 -10.12 8.58 26.74
N ILE A 301 -9.59 7.69 27.60
CA ILE A 301 -8.42 6.88 27.31
C ILE A 301 -8.72 5.48 27.81
N GLU A 302 -8.40 4.46 27.01
CA GLU A 302 -8.56 3.05 27.37
C GLU A 302 -7.29 2.28 27.01
N ALA A 303 -6.78 1.50 27.95
CA ALA A 303 -5.61 0.66 27.77
C ALA A 303 -6.00 -0.78 27.44
N HIS A 304 -5.33 -1.39 26.48
CA HIS A 304 -5.52 -2.76 26.02
C HIS A 304 -4.20 -3.51 26.12
N GLY A 305 -4.07 -4.41 27.10
CA GLY A 305 -2.82 -5.05 27.47
C GLY A 305 -2.67 -6.51 27.07
N ASP A 306 -3.69 -7.10 26.46
CA ASP A 306 -3.65 -8.48 25.97
C ASP A 306 -3.89 -8.56 24.45
N GLU A 307 -3.49 -9.68 23.86
CA GLU A 307 -3.55 -9.92 22.42
C GLU A 307 -4.98 -9.83 21.87
N GLU A 308 -5.98 -10.36 22.61
CA GLU A 308 -7.36 -10.37 22.16
C GLU A 308 -7.96 -8.95 22.16
N ALA A 309 -7.68 -8.16 23.20
CA ALA A 309 -8.12 -6.78 23.29
C ALA A 309 -7.48 -5.91 22.19
N CYS A 310 -6.17 -6.07 21.95
CA CYS A 310 -5.46 -5.40 20.85
C CYS A 310 -6.05 -5.76 19.48
N GLU A 311 -6.38 -7.03 19.24
CA GLU A 311 -6.96 -7.47 17.98
C GLU A 311 -8.38 -6.91 17.76
N LYS A 312 -9.17 -6.73 18.79
CA LYS A 312 -10.47 -6.06 18.71
C LYS A 312 -10.33 -4.60 18.27
N VAL A 313 -9.32 -3.89 18.77
CA VAL A 313 -9.02 -2.51 18.35
C VAL A 313 -8.61 -2.48 16.86
N TRP A 314 -7.75 -3.42 16.42
CA TRP A 314 -7.40 -3.53 15.01
C TRP A 314 -8.57 -3.92 14.12
N GLN A 315 -9.48 -4.78 14.60
CA GLN A 315 -10.70 -5.09 13.85
C GLN A 315 -11.56 -3.85 13.66
N LEU A 316 -11.79 -3.08 14.72
CA LEU A 316 -12.49 -1.80 14.64
C LEU A 316 -11.84 -0.86 13.60
N ARG A 317 -10.50 -0.77 13.59
CA ARG A 317 -9.76 0.05 12.63
C ARG A 317 -9.98 -0.41 11.19
N ARG A 318 -9.99 -1.71 10.93
CA ARG A 318 -10.31 -2.29 9.62
C ARG A 318 -11.75 -1.97 9.19
N ASP A 319 -12.68 -1.97 10.12
CA ASP A 319 -14.10 -1.74 9.88
C ASP A 319 -14.41 -0.30 9.45
N PHE A 320 -13.54 0.68 9.71
CA PHE A 320 -13.73 2.06 9.24
C PHE A 320 -13.90 2.16 7.73
N SER A 321 -13.11 1.42 6.94
CA SER A 321 -13.25 1.41 5.49
C SER A 321 -14.57 0.80 5.01
N TYR A 322 -15.05 -0.25 5.69
CA TYR A 322 -16.34 -0.88 5.41
C TYR A 322 -17.50 0.04 5.81
N SER A 323 -17.38 0.70 6.96
CA SER A 323 -18.36 1.67 7.46
C SER A 323 -18.59 2.83 6.49
N LEU A 324 -17.51 3.36 5.90
CA LEU A 324 -17.61 4.41 4.87
C LEU A 324 -18.36 3.91 3.61
N ARG A 325 -18.10 2.68 3.18
CA ARG A 325 -18.83 2.08 2.05
C ARG A 325 -20.31 1.87 2.37
N ALA A 326 -20.63 1.54 3.62
CA ALA A 326 -22.01 1.34 4.06
C ALA A 326 -22.85 2.62 4.11
N THR A 327 -22.25 3.81 3.97
CA THR A 327 -22.96 5.09 3.86
C THR A 327 -23.77 5.21 2.57
N GLY A 328 -23.51 4.37 1.57
CA GLY A 328 -24.11 4.45 0.23
C GLY A 328 -23.45 5.49 -0.69
N LEU A 329 -22.43 6.21 -0.19
CA LEU A 329 -21.64 7.14 -0.99
C LEU A 329 -20.49 6.42 -1.69
N THR A 330 -20.15 6.88 -2.88
CA THR A 330 -18.91 6.46 -3.57
C THR A 330 -17.71 7.09 -2.88
N LYS A 331 -16.79 6.24 -2.44
CA LYS A 331 -15.56 6.64 -1.75
C LYS A 331 -14.42 6.80 -2.75
N LEU A 332 -13.97 8.03 -3.00
CA LEU A 332 -12.73 8.33 -3.70
C LEU A 332 -11.61 8.34 -2.67
N ASN A 333 -10.82 7.26 -2.66
CA ASN A 333 -9.82 7.01 -1.62
C ASN A 333 -8.45 7.54 -2.03
N GLU A 334 -8.09 8.71 -1.51
CA GLU A 334 -6.78 9.31 -1.75
C GLU A 334 -5.83 9.05 -0.57
N ASP A 335 -4.80 8.31 -0.90
CA ASP A 335 -3.71 7.91 -0.02
C ASP A 335 -2.59 8.96 -0.12
N ILE A 336 -2.64 9.98 0.73
CA ILE A 336 -1.69 11.10 0.70
C ILE A 336 -0.76 11.07 1.91
N VAL A 337 0.41 11.69 1.78
CA VAL A 337 1.32 11.90 2.91
C VAL A 337 1.68 13.37 3.04
N VAL A 338 1.64 13.87 4.26
CA VAL A 338 2.15 15.19 4.61
C VAL A 338 3.35 15.08 5.55
N PRO A 339 4.25 16.07 5.56
CA PRO A 339 5.21 16.17 6.65
C PRO A 339 4.49 16.12 8.00
N ARG A 340 5.00 15.37 8.98
CA ARG A 340 4.34 15.19 10.30
C ARG A 340 3.93 16.50 10.95
N SER A 341 4.73 17.56 10.78
CA SER A 341 4.44 18.91 11.26
C SER A 341 3.19 19.54 10.63
N LYS A 342 2.70 18.99 9.50
CA LYS A 342 1.55 19.51 8.76
C LYS A 342 0.23 18.77 9.04
N LEU A 343 0.22 17.81 9.96
CA LEU A 343 -1.00 17.03 10.29
C LEU A 343 -2.14 17.92 10.80
N VAL A 344 -1.84 18.93 11.63
CA VAL A 344 -2.85 19.87 12.13
C VAL A 344 -3.37 20.73 10.98
N GLU A 345 -2.49 21.23 10.12
CA GLU A 345 -2.88 22.01 8.94
C GLU A 345 -3.71 21.19 7.95
N LEU A 346 -3.40 19.86 7.80
CA LEU A 346 -4.21 18.95 6.98
C LEU A 346 -5.64 18.82 7.54
N ALA A 347 -5.80 18.75 8.86
CA ALA A 347 -7.11 18.68 9.48
C ALA A 347 -7.96 19.93 9.16
N ASP A 348 -7.37 21.11 9.28
CA ASP A 348 -8.02 22.37 8.97
C ASP A 348 -8.31 22.51 7.45
N PHE A 349 -7.36 22.06 6.61
CA PHE A 349 -7.53 22.04 5.16
C PHE A 349 -8.68 21.12 4.72
N ALA A 350 -8.78 19.90 5.28
CA ALA A 350 -9.84 18.95 4.95
C ALA A 350 -11.23 19.52 5.29
N ALA A 351 -11.36 20.19 6.44
CA ALA A 351 -12.59 20.89 6.81
C ALA A 351 -12.93 22.03 5.83
N GLY A 352 -11.94 22.85 5.45
CA GLY A 352 -12.10 23.92 4.47
C GLY A 352 -12.42 23.42 3.06
N LEU A 353 -11.85 22.28 2.65
CA LEU A 353 -12.17 21.63 1.36
C LEU A 353 -13.63 21.19 1.34
N GLN A 354 -14.12 20.55 2.40
CA GLN A 354 -15.53 20.18 2.54
C GLN A 354 -16.45 21.40 2.48
N GLU A 355 -16.13 22.48 3.22
CA GLU A 355 -16.93 23.70 3.20
C GLU A 355 -16.96 24.34 1.81
N LYS A 356 -15.81 24.42 1.13
CA LYS A 356 -15.69 25.03 -0.20
C LYS A 356 -16.40 24.25 -1.29
N THR A 357 -16.30 22.93 -1.24
CA THR A 357 -16.81 22.06 -2.31
C THR A 357 -18.20 21.49 -2.02
N GLY A 358 -18.63 21.46 -0.75
CA GLY A 358 -19.83 20.76 -0.31
C GLY A 358 -19.73 19.24 -0.46
N ILE A 359 -18.53 18.68 -0.70
CA ILE A 359 -18.28 17.23 -0.73
C ILE A 359 -17.82 16.81 0.66
N PRO A 360 -18.49 15.85 1.33
CA PRO A 360 -18.00 15.33 2.60
C PRO A 360 -16.60 14.74 2.48
N VAL A 361 -15.75 15.02 3.44
CA VAL A 361 -14.38 14.51 3.52
C VAL A 361 -14.27 13.60 4.74
N ALA A 362 -13.75 12.39 4.55
CA ALA A 362 -13.51 11.42 5.60
C ALA A 362 -12.01 11.12 5.68
N CYS A 363 -11.40 11.42 6.86
CA CYS A 363 -9.98 11.27 7.08
C CYS A 363 -9.69 10.22 8.15
N PHE A 364 -8.89 9.22 7.80
CA PHE A 364 -8.33 8.27 8.75
C PHE A 364 -7.00 7.74 8.21
N GLY A 365 -6.10 7.28 9.07
CA GLY A 365 -4.85 6.72 8.57
C GLY A 365 -3.70 6.72 9.57
N HIS A 366 -2.51 6.48 9.04
CA HIS A 366 -1.26 6.28 9.74
C HIS A 366 -0.63 7.64 10.11
N ALA A 367 -1.17 8.27 11.16
CA ALA A 367 -0.76 9.62 11.53
C ALA A 367 0.70 9.72 11.98
N GLY A 368 1.26 8.60 12.47
CA GLY A 368 2.65 8.55 12.95
C GLY A 368 3.69 8.87 11.88
N ASP A 369 3.43 8.56 10.62
CA ASP A 369 4.29 8.86 9.47
C ASP A 369 3.70 9.90 8.50
N GLY A 370 2.51 10.41 8.83
CA GLY A 370 1.84 11.46 8.05
C GLY A 370 0.98 10.95 6.91
N ASN A 371 0.80 9.64 6.79
CA ASN A 371 0.00 9.02 5.73
C ASN A 371 -1.49 8.98 6.12
N ILE A 372 -2.29 9.79 5.47
CA ILE A 372 -3.72 9.93 5.74
C ILE A 372 -4.53 9.58 4.49
N HIS A 373 -5.46 8.65 4.65
CA HIS A 373 -6.48 8.37 3.64
C HIS A 373 -7.53 9.48 3.69
N THR A 374 -7.43 10.43 2.77
CA THR A 374 -8.38 11.53 2.62
C THR A 374 -9.41 11.14 1.57
N ASN A 375 -10.59 10.72 2.03
CA ASN A 375 -11.62 10.18 1.15
C ASN A 375 -12.64 11.29 0.82
N LEU A 376 -12.83 11.57 -0.47
CA LEU A 376 -13.98 12.38 -0.93
C LEU A 376 -15.18 11.45 -1.07
N MET A 377 -16.27 11.78 -0.38
CA MET A 377 -17.48 10.96 -0.33
C MET A 377 -18.54 11.58 -1.25
N VAL A 378 -18.71 11.01 -2.46
CA VAL A 378 -19.61 11.53 -3.48
C VAL A 378 -20.84 10.65 -3.68
N GLU A 379 -21.97 11.21 -4.13
CA GLU A 379 -23.21 10.46 -4.34
C GLU A 379 -23.06 9.45 -5.48
N ASP A 380 -22.64 9.91 -6.66
CA ASP A 380 -22.47 9.07 -7.85
C ASP A 380 -21.31 9.61 -8.70
N TYR A 381 -20.18 8.88 -8.72
CA TYR A 381 -19.03 9.30 -9.53
C TYR A 381 -19.21 9.01 -11.04
N ASP A 382 -20.24 8.28 -11.44
CA ASP A 382 -20.57 8.05 -12.84
C ASP A 382 -21.40 9.22 -13.44
N ASP A 383 -22.04 10.04 -12.60
CA ASP A 383 -22.65 11.30 -13.01
C ASP A 383 -21.58 12.32 -13.44
N PRO A 384 -21.64 12.85 -14.69
CA PRO A 384 -20.61 13.77 -15.19
C PRO A 384 -20.45 15.07 -14.37
N VAL A 385 -21.54 15.60 -13.79
CA VAL A 385 -21.53 16.85 -13.02
C VAL A 385 -20.85 16.60 -11.66
N ILE A 386 -21.20 15.48 -11.01
CA ILE A 386 -20.58 15.08 -9.74
C ILE A 386 -19.09 14.76 -9.96
N ARG A 387 -18.75 14.08 -11.05
CA ARG A 387 -17.38 13.77 -11.43
C ARG A 387 -16.55 15.04 -11.64
N GLU A 388 -17.01 16.01 -12.42
CA GLU A 388 -16.31 17.27 -12.64
C GLU A 388 -16.04 18.01 -11.34
N LYS A 389 -17.04 18.04 -10.44
CA LYS A 389 -16.92 18.65 -9.12
C LYS A 389 -15.91 17.91 -8.24
N ALA A 390 -15.94 16.58 -8.23
CA ALA A 390 -15.02 15.73 -7.48
C ALA A 390 -13.58 15.86 -8.00
N ASP A 391 -13.38 15.84 -9.31
CA ASP A 391 -12.09 16.03 -9.96
C ASP A 391 -11.49 17.40 -9.64
N GLY A 392 -12.32 18.44 -9.61
CA GLY A 392 -11.88 19.76 -9.16
C GLY A 392 -11.49 19.79 -7.68
N ALA A 393 -12.17 19.06 -6.82
CA ALA A 393 -11.80 18.91 -5.42
C ALA A 393 -10.49 18.12 -5.24
N LEU A 394 -10.27 17.10 -6.04
CA LEU A 394 -9.00 16.34 -6.08
C LEU A 394 -7.84 17.23 -6.53
N ASP A 395 -8.03 18.09 -7.54
CA ASP A 395 -7.00 19.04 -7.96
C ASP A 395 -6.61 20.00 -6.84
N ILE A 396 -7.60 20.50 -6.09
CA ILE A 396 -7.34 21.37 -4.93
C ILE A 396 -6.56 20.59 -3.85
N LEU A 397 -6.97 19.34 -3.57
CA LEU A 397 -6.31 18.48 -2.60
C LEU A 397 -4.83 18.25 -2.98
N PHE A 398 -4.57 17.75 -4.18
CA PHE A 398 -3.21 17.40 -4.60
C PHE A 398 -2.31 18.63 -4.75
N THR A 399 -2.85 19.76 -5.20
CA THR A 399 -2.10 21.03 -5.23
C THR A 399 -1.65 21.41 -3.83
N TRP A 400 -2.55 21.42 -2.85
CA TRP A 400 -2.22 21.74 -1.48
C TRP A 400 -1.20 20.79 -0.86
N ILE A 401 -1.33 19.47 -1.13
CA ILE A 401 -0.38 18.45 -0.67
C ILE A 401 1.03 18.75 -1.16
N LEU A 402 1.18 19.01 -2.47
CA LEU A 402 2.49 19.29 -3.07
C LEU A 402 3.09 20.62 -2.55
N GLU A 403 2.28 21.66 -2.42
CA GLU A 403 2.70 22.94 -1.85
C GLU A 403 3.11 22.83 -0.38
N SER A 404 2.51 21.90 0.37
CA SER A 404 2.86 21.61 1.76
C SER A 404 4.12 20.75 1.91
N GLY A 405 4.76 20.36 0.81
CA GLY A 405 5.93 19.46 0.78
C GLY A 405 5.57 18.00 1.03
N GLY A 406 4.31 17.63 0.82
CA GLY A 406 3.82 16.25 0.89
C GLY A 406 4.01 15.47 -0.41
N VAL A 407 3.48 14.24 -0.46
CA VAL A 407 3.51 13.37 -1.63
C VAL A 407 2.12 12.81 -1.94
N ILE A 408 1.87 12.53 -3.21
CA ILE A 408 0.55 12.14 -3.72
C ILE A 408 0.14 10.70 -3.37
N THR A 409 1.08 9.87 -2.89
CA THR A 409 0.80 8.49 -2.49
C THR A 409 1.75 8.05 -1.39
N GLY A 410 1.21 7.41 -0.36
CA GLY A 410 1.96 6.84 0.76
C GLY A 410 2.29 5.36 0.56
N GLU A 411 1.30 4.58 0.11
CA GLU A 411 1.41 3.12 0.04
C GLU A 411 0.75 2.47 -1.19
N HIS A 412 -0.23 3.13 -1.83
CA HIS A 412 -1.00 2.52 -2.92
C HIS A 412 -0.27 2.51 -4.26
N GLY A 413 0.69 3.43 -4.47
CA GLY A 413 1.31 3.69 -5.76
C GLY A 413 0.54 4.74 -6.58
N VAL A 414 0.98 4.97 -7.80
CA VAL A 414 0.45 5.97 -8.74
C VAL A 414 -0.50 5.36 -9.76
N GLY A 415 -0.08 4.28 -10.42
CA GLY A 415 -0.86 3.54 -11.42
C GLY A 415 -1.49 4.43 -12.50
N LEU A 416 -2.79 4.26 -12.67
CA LEU A 416 -3.66 5.09 -13.52
C LEU A 416 -4.34 6.20 -12.71
N ALA A 417 -4.69 5.92 -11.47
CA ALA A 417 -5.51 6.79 -10.63
C ALA A 417 -4.87 8.16 -10.38
N LYS A 418 -3.55 8.20 -10.18
CA LYS A 418 -2.80 9.42 -9.85
C LYS A 418 -1.89 9.91 -10.97
N LYS A 419 -1.98 9.30 -12.16
CA LYS A 419 -1.19 9.65 -13.35
C LYS A 419 -1.28 11.14 -13.69
N ARG A 420 -2.44 11.77 -13.50
CA ARG A 420 -2.70 13.18 -13.80
C ARG A 420 -1.75 14.13 -13.04
N TRP A 421 -1.38 13.79 -11.81
CA TRP A 421 -0.58 14.68 -10.94
C TRP A 421 0.91 14.31 -10.86
N ILE A 422 1.34 13.23 -11.53
CA ILE A 422 2.72 12.73 -11.39
C ILE A 422 3.78 13.71 -11.91
N LYS A 423 3.46 14.44 -12.98
CA LYS A 423 4.39 15.42 -13.57
C LYS A 423 4.64 16.59 -12.59
N ASP A 424 3.60 17.02 -11.88
CA ASP A 424 3.70 18.06 -10.86
C ASP A 424 4.46 17.53 -9.62
N ALA A 425 4.17 16.29 -9.21
CA ALA A 425 4.82 15.65 -8.07
C ALA A 425 6.31 15.40 -8.27
N LEU A 426 6.74 15.03 -9.47
CA LEU A 426 8.17 14.74 -9.78
C LEU A 426 8.92 15.97 -10.27
N GLY A 427 8.22 16.99 -10.75
CA GLY A 427 8.81 18.06 -11.53
C GLY A 427 9.34 17.58 -12.90
N LYS A 428 9.67 18.53 -13.79
CA LYS A 428 10.08 18.22 -15.15
C LYS A 428 11.32 17.31 -15.20
N GLU A 429 12.36 17.68 -14.51
CA GLU A 429 13.65 16.97 -14.50
C GLU A 429 13.53 15.58 -13.88
N GLY A 430 12.74 15.45 -12.79
CA GLY A 430 12.44 14.19 -12.14
C GLY A 430 11.67 13.25 -13.06
N PHE A 431 10.62 13.74 -13.71
CA PHE A 431 9.82 12.94 -14.65
C PHE A 431 10.67 12.45 -15.84
N GLU A 432 11.51 13.34 -16.44
CA GLU A 432 12.41 12.96 -17.52
C GLU A 432 13.46 11.91 -17.08
N ALA A 433 13.94 11.99 -15.83
CA ALA A 433 14.86 10.99 -15.30
C ALA A 433 14.18 9.60 -15.18
N HIS A 434 12.92 9.53 -14.70
CA HIS A 434 12.15 8.29 -14.67
C HIS A 434 11.94 7.69 -16.06
N LEU A 435 11.61 8.52 -17.08
CA LEU A 435 11.50 8.07 -18.46
C LEU A 435 12.81 7.47 -19.00
N LYS A 436 13.96 8.09 -18.65
CA LYS A 436 15.28 7.55 -19.05
C LYS A 436 15.55 6.19 -18.41
N VAL A 437 15.24 6.04 -17.11
CA VAL A 437 15.36 4.76 -16.39
C VAL A 437 14.45 3.71 -17.05
N LYS A 438 13.19 4.02 -17.31
CA LYS A 438 12.26 3.13 -18.01
C LYS A 438 12.84 2.64 -19.34
N ARG A 439 13.36 3.54 -20.16
CA ARG A 439 13.96 3.20 -21.47
C ARG A 439 15.22 2.35 -21.40
N VAL A 440 15.98 2.42 -20.29
CA VAL A 440 17.14 1.55 -20.07
C VAL A 440 16.69 0.10 -19.85
N PHE A 441 15.64 -0.11 -19.07
CA PHE A 441 15.15 -1.44 -18.69
C PHE A 441 14.13 -2.01 -19.68
N ASP A 442 13.42 -1.14 -20.41
CA ASP A 442 12.39 -1.55 -21.37
C ASP A 442 12.40 -0.62 -22.60
N ARG A 443 13.25 -0.96 -23.56
CA ARG A 443 13.46 -0.16 -24.77
C ARG A 443 12.24 -0.09 -25.69
N LYS A 444 11.38 -1.12 -25.66
CA LYS A 444 10.20 -1.23 -26.50
C LYS A 444 8.91 -0.80 -25.83
N GLY A 445 8.96 -0.52 -24.52
CA GLY A 445 7.78 -0.14 -23.76
C GLY A 445 6.75 -1.25 -23.61
N VAL A 446 7.16 -2.52 -23.58
CA VAL A 446 6.24 -3.66 -23.48
C VAL A 446 5.78 -3.93 -22.05
N LEU A 447 6.55 -3.53 -21.02
CA LEU A 447 6.23 -3.77 -19.62
C LEU A 447 5.26 -2.72 -19.08
N ASN A 448 4.08 -3.16 -18.72
CA ASN A 448 3.01 -2.40 -18.07
C ASN A 448 2.78 -0.99 -18.68
N PRO A 449 2.59 -0.89 -20.01
CA PRO A 449 2.46 0.40 -20.68
C PRO A 449 1.16 1.11 -20.30
N GLY A 450 1.12 2.44 -20.53
CA GLY A 450 -0.05 3.29 -20.24
C GLY A 450 -0.12 3.79 -18.79
N LYS A 451 0.82 3.39 -17.93
CA LYS A 451 0.89 3.85 -16.53
C LYS A 451 1.49 5.25 -16.43
N PHE A 452 1.91 5.63 -15.26
CA PHE A 452 2.24 7.02 -14.91
C PHE A 452 3.44 7.62 -15.67
N LEU A 453 4.25 6.84 -16.39
CA LEU A 453 5.36 7.32 -17.20
C LEU A 453 5.03 7.50 -18.69
N ASP A 454 3.87 7.10 -19.14
CA ASP A 454 3.45 7.29 -20.53
C ASP A 454 2.68 8.61 -20.69
N ASP A 455 2.77 9.24 -21.88
CA ASP A 455 2.05 10.47 -22.22
C ASP A 455 0.54 10.25 -22.41
#